data_cef6f9acf4f8a126c4cae4adeb0d3e94
#
_entry.id   cef6f9acf4f8a126c4cae4adeb0d3e94
#
_cell.length_a   1.000
_cell.length_b   1.000
_cell.length_c   1.000
_cell.angle_alpha   90.00
_cell.angle_beta   90.00
_cell.angle_gamma   90.00
#
_symmetry.space_group_name_H-M   'P 1'
#
loop_
_entity.id
_entity.type
_entity.pdbx_description
1 polymer ?
#
loop_
_entity_poly.entity_id
_entity_poly.type
_entity_poly.pdbx_seq_one_letter_code
_entity_poly.pdbx_strand_id
1 'polypeptide(L)'
;MDAEQRSVFQGIVYYYRENMVNCRYQVTLKDAVDGALLQQALDAARAKAPYYFQKPVWEKKLLHLEPSDAPCPVRQGSAKPEFPDENGFTVALSYEGKVVYFDWFHFLTDGRGIAPFMTMVLQFYCNLRYGTAFEGRTLETDPAYDIEDILAKYPESQVANDMQRPVVQTFEETPTCCRIRLEKAGLVDAALRCGVKPFSTLMALLCKAVRAYLDKDEVLYSYSTDARDALGAPNALYNCVASFQRKLPLTADAPLAEVAVGVDADLKANLSAERKLFRIAEQMGWVYRVYQQKASLSIKKRIFQMGEYISGFPADFWVSYLGDPFAPSSPELTRYIEDFQTWVPADGASIGLECTSLHGIITICVKNKVPRPGFAEALRAAFEAEGIKVLEAAELGTDNT
;
A
#
# COMPACT_ATOMS: atom_id res chain seq x y z
N MET A 1 10.92 -6.43 -23.64
CA MET A 1 11.48 -5.21 -22.94
C MET A 1 12.91 -5.51 -22.51
N ASP A 2 13.82 -4.53 -22.53
CA ASP A 2 15.13 -4.68 -21.91
C ASP A 2 15.03 -4.60 -20.35
N ALA A 3 16.14 -4.85 -19.63
CA ALA A 3 16.14 -4.90 -18.18
C ALA A 3 15.76 -3.56 -17.52
N GLU A 4 16.16 -2.44 -18.10
CA GLU A 4 15.83 -1.10 -17.58
C GLU A 4 14.34 -0.79 -17.76
N GLN A 5 13.77 -1.12 -18.92
CA GLN A 5 12.35 -0.95 -19.18
C GLN A 5 11.48 -1.82 -18.25
N ARG A 6 11.93 -3.03 -17.92
CA ARG A 6 11.23 -3.91 -16.99
C ARG A 6 11.16 -3.31 -15.59
N SER A 7 12.23 -2.67 -15.11
CA SER A 7 12.29 -2.11 -13.75
C SER A 7 11.26 -0.99 -13.51
N VAL A 8 10.93 -0.20 -14.54
CA VAL A 8 9.93 0.88 -14.46
C VAL A 8 8.52 0.41 -14.76
N PHE A 9 8.37 -0.62 -15.58
CA PHE A 9 7.05 -1.08 -16.02
C PHE A 9 6.15 -1.48 -14.85
N GLN A 10 6.73 -2.05 -13.79
CA GLN A 10 6.00 -2.51 -12.61
C GLN A 10 5.19 -1.40 -11.92
N GLY A 11 5.72 -0.18 -11.92
CA GLY A 11 5.09 0.97 -11.30
C GLY A 11 4.42 1.93 -12.26
N ILE A 12 4.51 1.69 -13.59
CA ILE A 12 4.09 2.66 -14.61
C ILE A 12 2.62 3.08 -14.51
N VAL A 13 1.76 2.20 -13.99
CA VAL A 13 0.35 2.48 -13.73
C VAL A 13 0.19 3.71 -12.84
N TYR A 14 0.99 3.85 -11.80
CA TYR A 14 0.96 4.98 -10.87
C TYR A 14 1.51 6.25 -11.51
N TYR A 15 2.44 6.11 -12.46
CA TYR A 15 2.99 7.25 -13.21
C TYR A 15 2.00 7.80 -14.25
N TYR A 16 1.07 6.97 -14.75
CA TYR A 16 0.05 7.39 -15.71
C TYR A 16 -1.18 8.02 -15.07
N ARG A 17 -1.43 7.79 -13.79
CA ARG A 17 -2.56 8.38 -13.08
C ARG A 17 -2.41 9.89 -12.93
N GLU A 18 -3.51 10.61 -12.92
CA GLU A 18 -3.54 12.06 -12.82
C GLU A 18 -3.05 12.52 -11.45
N ASN A 19 -3.55 11.87 -10.41
CA ASN A 19 -3.12 12.11 -9.04
C ASN A 19 -2.00 11.13 -8.72
N MET A 20 -0.79 11.64 -8.57
CA MET A 20 0.35 10.82 -8.16
C MET A 20 0.07 10.15 -6.83
N VAL A 21 0.20 8.83 -6.80
CA VAL A 21 -0.07 8.04 -5.60
C VAL A 21 1.13 8.15 -4.67
N ASN A 22 1.09 9.14 -3.78
CA ASN A 22 2.11 9.38 -2.77
C ASN A 22 1.73 8.67 -1.47
N CYS A 23 2.53 7.69 -1.11
CA CYS A 23 2.36 6.89 0.10
C CYS A 23 3.23 7.43 1.22
N ARG A 24 2.81 7.20 2.46
CA ARG A 24 3.53 7.62 3.66
C ARG A 24 3.58 6.53 4.70
N TYR A 25 4.78 6.23 5.20
CA TYR A 25 4.97 5.58 6.48
C TYR A 25 5.26 6.63 7.55
N GLN A 26 4.58 6.52 8.66
CA GLN A 26 4.73 7.37 9.81
C GLN A 26 5.21 6.52 10.97
N VAL A 27 6.43 6.78 11.42
CA VAL A 27 7.07 6.06 12.53
C VAL A 27 7.21 6.98 13.71
N THR A 28 6.53 6.70 14.80
CA THR A 28 6.68 7.46 16.05
C THR A 28 7.77 6.81 16.88
N LEU A 29 8.84 7.53 17.15
CA LEU A 29 9.94 7.11 18.02
C LEU A 29 9.61 7.41 19.49
N LYS A 30 10.30 6.74 20.41
CA LYS A 30 10.14 7.00 21.86
C LYS A 30 10.65 8.38 22.26
N ASP A 31 11.68 8.87 21.58
CA ASP A 31 12.30 10.17 21.86
C ASP A 31 12.14 11.11 20.67
N ALA A 32 12.29 12.43 20.95
CA ALA A 32 12.30 13.44 19.89
C ALA A 32 13.42 13.17 18.88
N VAL A 33 13.09 13.35 17.59
CA VAL A 33 14.00 13.12 16.48
C VAL A 33 15.09 14.18 16.46
N ASP A 34 16.34 13.74 16.33
CA ASP A 34 17.46 14.60 15.99
C ASP A 34 17.62 14.60 14.47
N GLY A 35 17.25 15.71 13.83
CA GLY A 35 17.28 15.80 12.36
C GLY A 35 18.68 15.70 11.76
N ALA A 36 19.73 16.14 12.48
CA ALA A 36 21.10 16.00 12.00
C ALA A 36 21.57 14.55 12.00
N LEU A 37 21.23 13.79 13.03
CA LEU A 37 21.50 12.35 13.08
C LEU A 37 20.64 11.58 12.06
N LEU A 38 19.40 12.00 11.82
CA LEU A 38 18.55 11.39 10.80
C LEU A 38 19.10 11.62 9.39
N GLN A 39 19.66 12.80 9.10
CA GLN A 39 20.35 13.07 7.84
C GLN A 39 21.57 12.16 7.67
N GLN A 40 22.42 12.03 8.71
CA GLN A 40 23.58 11.15 8.66
C GLN A 40 23.16 9.68 8.44
N ALA A 41 22.07 9.24 9.04
CA ALA A 41 21.52 7.90 8.85
C ALA A 41 21.03 7.67 7.41
N LEU A 42 20.36 8.68 6.82
CA LEU A 42 19.94 8.65 5.42
C LEU A 42 21.13 8.57 4.46
N ASP A 43 22.16 9.39 4.70
CA ASP A 43 23.37 9.40 3.87
C ASP A 43 24.11 8.04 3.94
N ALA A 44 24.17 7.43 5.12
CA ALA A 44 24.71 6.08 5.28
C ALA A 44 23.86 5.01 4.57
N ALA A 45 22.53 5.13 4.63
CA ALA A 45 21.62 4.22 3.94
C ALA A 45 21.72 4.33 2.42
N ARG A 46 22.00 5.52 1.88
CA ARG A 46 22.15 5.76 0.44
C ARG A 46 23.19 4.85 -0.20
N ALA A 47 24.34 4.69 0.44
CA ALA A 47 25.41 3.82 -0.05
C ALA A 47 25.04 2.33 -0.11
N LYS A 48 24.08 1.91 0.71
CA LYS A 48 23.62 0.52 0.83
C LYS A 48 22.29 0.23 0.17
N ALA A 49 21.56 1.25 -0.26
CA ALA A 49 20.23 1.13 -0.88
C ALA A 49 20.08 2.03 -2.12
N PRO A 50 20.99 1.89 -3.12
CA PRO A 50 21.02 2.80 -4.28
C PRO A 50 19.73 2.78 -5.10
N TYR A 51 18.93 1.72 -5.01
CA TYR A 51 17.65 1.59 -5.71
C TYR A 51 16.71 2.79 -5.44
N TYR A 52 16.66 3.31 -4.21
CA TYR A 52 15.75 4.39 -3.84
C TYR A 52 16.24 5.80 -4.23
N PHE A 53 17.49 5.90 -4.68
CA PHE A 53 18.12 7.17 -5.06
C PHE A 53 18.27 7.30 -6.58
N GLN A 54 17.23 6.89 -7.29
CA GLN A 54 17.10 7.01 -8.73
C GLN A 54 16.00 8.03 -9.07
N LYS A 55 16.14 8.69 -10.20
CA LYS A 55 15.15 9.60 -10.76
C LYS A 55 14.50 9.01 -12.02
N PRO A 56 13.20 9.21 -12.24
CA PRO A 56 12.56 8.83 -13.48
C PRO A 56 12.96 9.79 -14.61
N VAL A 57 13.43 9.23 -15.71
CA VAL A 57 13.81 9.97 -16.91
C VAL A 57 13.00 9.49 -18.10
N TRP A 58 12.42 10.44 -18.85
CA TRP A 58 11.64 10.15 -20.04
C TRP A 58 12.45 10.44 -21.28
N GLU A 59 12.95 9.41 -21.94
CA GLU A 59 13.74 9.50 -23.16
C GLU A 59 13.17 8.59 -24.25
N LYS A 60 13.19 9.05 -25.51
CA LYS A 60 12.76 8.27 -26.70
C LYS A 60 11.38 7.60 -26.53
N LYS A 61 10.46 8.26 -25.82
CA LYS A 61 9.09 7.78 -25.54
C LYS A 61 9.02 6.61 -24.55
N LEU A 62 10.08 6.36 -23.83
CA LEU A 62 10.18 5.37 -22.77
C LEU A 62 10.61 6.03 -21.47
N LEU A 63 10.17 5.47 -20.36
CA LEU A 63 10.56 5.87 -19.02
C LEU A 63 11.62 4.89 -18.52
N HIS A 64 12.65 5.40 -17.88
CA HIS A 64 13.67 4.59 -17.20
C HIS A 64 14.09 5.29 -15.90
N LEU A 65 14.82 4.59 -15.05
CA LEU A 65 15.37 5.12 -13.81
C LEU A 65 16.87 5.34 -13.98
N GLU A 66 17.35 6.52 -13.60
CA GLU A 66 18.77 6.86 -13.58
C GLU A 66 19.24 7.13 -12.15
N PRO A 67 20.42 6.63 -11.76
CA PRO A 67 21.06 7.04 -10.51
C PRO A 67 21.19 8.56 -10.43
N SER A 68 20.98 9.12 -9.24
CA SER A 68 21.11 10.56 -9.02
C SER A 68 22.03 10.81 -7.84
N ASP A 69 23.02 11.69 -8.01
CA ASP A 69 23.92 12.16 -6.96
C ASP A 69 23.43 13.47 -6.31
N ALA A 70 22.24 13.95 -6.70
CA ALA A 70 21.65 15.14 -6.09
C ALA A 70 21.48 15.00 -4.57
N PRO A 71 21.51 16.09 -3.80
CA PRO A 71 21.23 16.05 -2.37
C PRO A 71 19.84 15.50 -2.09
N CYS A 72 19.72 14.67 -1.06
CA CYS A 72 18.43 14.18 -0.54
C CYS A 72 18.28 14.68 0.91
N PRO A 73 17.81 15.92 1.13
CA PRO A 73 17.75 16.50 2.46
C PRO A 73 16.60 15.92 3.27
N VAL A 74 16.87 15.64 4.55
CA VAL A 74 15.80 15.41 5.54
C VAL A 74 15.17 16.75 5.88
N ARG A 75 13.84 16.84 5.77
CA ARG A 75 13.07 18.07 6.00
C ARG A 75 12.45 18.07 7.40
N GLN A 76 12.36 19.24 8.03
CA GLN A 76 11.59 19.40 9.25
C GLN A 76 10.15 19.78 8.90
N GLY A 77 9.17 19.11 9.54
CA GLY A 77 7.74 19.29 9.34
C GLY A 77 7.07 18.03 8.79
N SER A 78 5.75 18.05 8.78
CA SER A 78 4.89 16.92 8.38
C SER A 78 4.28 17.05 6.96
N ALA A 79 4.55 18.15 6.26
CA ALA A 79 4.03 18.37 4.91
C ALA A 79 4.52 17.28 3.94
N LYS A 80 3.59 16.72 3.15
CA LYS A 80 3.93 15.76 2.11
C LYS A 80 4.68 16.44 0.96
N PRO A 81 5.74 15.83 0.43
CA PRO A 81 6.39 16.32 -0.77
C PRO A 81 5.54 16.03 -2.02
N GLU A 82 5.74 16.84 -3.05
CA GLU A 82 5.34 16.47 -4.41
C GLU A 82 6.44 15.58 -5.02
N PHE A 83 6.04 14.62 -5.88
CA PHE A 83 6.97 13.73 -6.55
C PHE A 83 6.84 13.77 -8.09
N PRO A 84 7.96 13.65 -8.85
CA PRO A 84 9.34 13.70 -8.33
C PRO A 84 9.60 15.03 -7.63
N ASP A 85 10.43 15.03 -6.57
CA ASP A 85 10.80 16.26 -5.88
C ASP A 85 11.70 17.17 -6.74
N GLU A 86 12.09 18.31 -6.20
CA GLU A 86 12.97 19.28 -6.87
C GLU A 86 14.31 18.73 -7.34
N ASN A 87 14.79 17.65 -6.71
CA ASN A 87 16.01 16.92 -7.08
C ASN A 87 15.75 15.68 -7.95
N GLY A 88 14.48 15.45 -8.31
CA GLY A 88 14.03 14.34 -9.15
C GLY A 88 13.83 13.03 -8.40
N PHE A 89 13.94 13.01 -7.08
CA PHE A 89 13.71 11.79 -6.30
C PHE A 89 12.22 11.45 -6.17
N THR A 90 11.96 10.18 -5.94
CA THR A 90 10.62 9.61 -5.71
C THR A 90 10.47 9.05 -4.28
N VAL A 91 11.43 9.35 -3.42
CA VAL A 91 11.42 9.12 -1.98
C VAL A 91 11.85 10.38 -1.24
N ALA A 92 11.27 10.61 -0.06
CA ALA A 92 11.67 11.72 0.79
C ALA A 92 11.54 11.32 2.26
N LEU A 93 12.35 11.95 3.12
CA LEU A 93 12.27 11.84 4.56
C LEU A 93 12.01 13.20 5.17
N SER A 94 11.10 13.20 6.15
CA SER A 94 10.90 14.37 7.01
C SER A 94 10.62 13.95 8.45
N TYR A 95 10.65 14.90 9.39
CA TYR A 95 10.36 14.62 10.78
C TYR A 95 9.70 15.81 11.47
N GLU A 96 8.88 15.49 12.48
CA GLU A 96 8.28 16.47 13.37
C GLU A 96 8.15 15.88 14.78
N GLY A 97 8.75 16.54 15.76
CA GLY A 97 8.74 16.04 17.14
C GLY A 97 9.36 14.65 17.27
N LYS A 98 8.56 13.65 17.57
CA LYS A 98 8.97 12.24 17.68
C LYS A 98 8.76 11.44 16.39
N VAL A 99 8.13 12.03 15.40
CA VAL A 99 7.66 11.32 14.21
C VAL A 99 8.64 11.46 13.04
N VAL A 100 8.99 10.35 12.44
CA VAL A 100 9.70 10.28 11.15
C VAL A 100 8.71 9.89 10.07
N TYR A 101 8.69 10.61 8.98
CA TYR A 101 7.88 10.36 7.80
C TYR A 101 8.75 9.83 6.69
N PHE A 102 8.38 8.68 6.14
CA PHE A 102 8.93 8.11 4.91
C PHE A 102 7.88 8.25 3.83
N ASP A 103 8.11 9.16 2.91
CA ASP A 103 7.23 9.40 1.78
C ASP A 103 7.81 8.79 0.52
N TRP A 104 6.97 8.19 -0.31
CA TRP A 104 7.40 7.70 -1.61
C TRP A 104 6.28 7.77 -2.65
N PHE A 105 6.68 7.97 -3.89
CA PHE A 105 5.80 7.81 -5.01
C PHE A 105 5.63 6.30 -5.32
N HIS A 106 4.40 5.83 -5.32
CA HIS A 106 4.11 4.40 -5.48
C HIS A 106 4.62 3.81 -6.82
N PHE A 107 4.98 4.69 -7.77
CA PHE A 107 5.67 4.30 -8.99
C PHE A 107 6.98 3.52 -8.73
N LEU A 108 7.78 3.94 -7.76
CA LEU A 108 9.07 3.31 -7.47
C LEU A 108 8.91 1.94 -6.81
N THR A 109 8.03 1.85 -5.82
CA THR A 109 7.97 0.68 -4.93
C THR A 109 6.60 0.54 -4.26
N ASP A 110 6.28 -0.67 -3.81
CA ASP A 110 5.14 -0.92 -2.93
C ASP A 110 5.53 -0.85 -1.44
N GLY A 111 4.52 -1.00 -0.55
CA GLY A 111 4.73 -0.96 0.89
C GLY A 111 5.76 -2.00 1.38
N ARG A 112 5.76 -3.21 0.84
CA ARG A 112 6.73 -4.24 1.22
C ARG A 112 8.13 -3.93 0.68
N GLY A 113 8.22 -3.31 -0.48
CA GLY A 113 9.50 -2.92 -1.06
C GLY A 113 10.17 -1.74 -0.35
N ILE A 114 9.41 -0.76 0.19
CA ILE A 114 9.99 0.38 0.94
C ILE A 114 10.37 0.02 2.38
N ALA A 115 9.76 -1.00 2.99
CA ALA A 115 9.98 -1.35 4.39
C ALA A 115 11.45 -1.68 4.75
N PRO A 116 12.24 -2.41 3.92
CA PRO A 116 13.66 -2.63 4.19
C PRO A 116 14.49 -1.34 4.24
N PHE A 117 14.19 -0.36 3.38
CA PHE A 117 14.84 0.93 3.37
C PHE A 117 14.52 1.73 4.64
N MET A 118 13.25 1.82 5.01
CA MET A 118 12.83 2.45 6.27
C MET A 118 13.55 1.81 7.45
N THR A 119 13.54 0.49 7.54
CA THR A 119 14.21 -0.26 8.62
C THR A 119 15.69 0.07 8.69
N MET A 120 16.40 0.11 7.55
CA MET A 120 17.82 0.43 7.49
C MET A 120 18.13 1.85 7.98
N VAL A 121 17.37 2.85 7.53
CA VAL A 121 17.54 4.24 7.98
C VAL A 121 17.34 4.33 9.48
N LEU A 122 16.31 3.70 10.03
CA LEU A 122 16.05 3.70 11.48
C LEU A 122 17.12 2.94 12.27
N GLN A 123 17.66 1.85 11.73
CA GLN A 123 18.81 1.15 12.34
C GLN A 123 20.03 2.06 12.45
N PHE A 124 20.40 2.75 11.36
CA PHE A 124 21.53 3.68 11.38
C PHE A 124 21.26 4.88 12.30
N TYR A 125 20.04 5.40 12.31
CA TYR A 125 19.66 6.42 13.26
C TYR A 125 19.82 5.95 14.72
N CYS A 126 19.36 4.76 15.06
CA CYS A 126 19.51 4.19 16.39
C CYS A 126 20.98 3.95 16.77
N ASN A 127 21.82 3.53 15.82
CA ASN A 127 23.27 3.40 16.05
C ASN A 127 23.88 4.75 16.44
N LEU A 128 23.53 5.83 15.75
CA LEU A 128 24.03 7.16 16.01
C LEU A 128 23.45 7.75 17.31
N ARG A 129 22.17 7.53 17.54
CA ARG A 129 21.46 8.16 18.67
C ARG A 129 21.64 7.45 20.01
N TYR A 130 21.70 6.11 19.99
CA TYR A 130 21.66 5.27 21.19
C TYR A 130 22.90 4.39 21.34
N GLY A 131 23.85 4.46 20.43
CA GLY A 131 25.05 3.62 20.46
C GLY A 131 24.77 2.13 20.23
N THR A 132 23.70 1.79 19.51
CA THR A 132 23.41 0.41 19.10
C THR A 132 24.38 -0.03 18.00
N ALA A 133 24.39 -1.31 17.67
CA ALA A 133 25.26 -1.89 16.65
C ALA A 133 24.46 -2.69 15.60
N PHE A 134 23.37 -2.10 15.09
CA PHE A 134 22.64 -2.72 14.00
C PHE A 134 23.51 -2.76 12.72
N GLU A 135 23.58 -3.93 12.13
CA GLU A 135 24.27 -4.11 10.85
C GLU A 135 23.31 -3.87 9.69
N GLY A 136 23.43 -2.74 9.01
CA GLY A 136 22.68 -2.47 7.78
C GLY A 136 23.20 -3.34 6.63
N ARG A 137 22.38 -4.26 6.14
CA ARG A 137 22.68 -5.08 4.96
C ARG A 137 22.45 -4.28 3.68
N THR A 138 23.34 -4.40 2.68
CA THR A 138 23.09 -3.82 1.35
C THR A 138 21.80 -4.39 0.77
N LEU A 139 20.94 -3.50 0.28
CA LEU A 139 19.67 -3.86 -0.36
C LEU A 139 19.88 -3.98 -1.87
N GLU A 140 19.82 -5.21 -2.33
CA GLU A 140 19.84 -5.54 -3.75
C GLU A 140 18.44 -6.00 -4.17
N THR A 141 18.01 -5.56 -5.35
CA THR A 141 16.74 -5.98 -5.92
C THR A 141 16.93 -7.14 -6.86
N ASP A 142 16.03 -8.12 -6.81
CA ASP A 142 15.97 -9.14 -7.85
C ASP A 142 15.66 -8.50 -9.21
N PRO A 143 16.09 -9.13 -10.31
CA PRO A 143 15.73 -8.67 -11.66
C PRO A 143 14.21 -8.58 -11.84
N ALA A 144 13.78 -7.53 -12.52
CA ALA A 144 12.36 -7.36 -12.81
C ALA A 144 11.87 -8.44 -13.80
N TYR A 145 10.69 -8.98 -13.52
CA TYR A 145 10.04 -9.98 -14.37
C TYR A 145 9.69 -9.42 -15.75
N ASP A 146 9.61 -10.30 -16.76
CA ASP A 146 9.10 -9.91 -18.06
C ASP A 146 7.58 -10.11 -18.14
N ILE A 147 6.85 -9.03 -18.35
CA ILE A 147 5.39 -9.11 -18.50
C ILE A 147 5.00 -9.88 -19.78
N GLU A 148 5.85 -9.88 -20.83
CA GLU A 148 5.58 -10.61 -22.08
C GLU A 148 5.52 -12.11 -21.81
N ASP A 149 6.40 -12.65 -20.95
CA ASP A 149 6.37 -14.07 -20.56
C ASP A 149 5.07 -14.42 -19.80
N ILE A 150 4.63 -13.51 -18.92
CA ILE A 150 3.38 -13.71 -18.17
C ILE A 150 2.17 -13.65 -19.11
N LEU A 151 2.11 -12.67 -20.01
CA LEU A 151 1.02 -12.53 -20.98
C LEU A 151 0.97 -13.69 -21.98
N ALA A 152 2.14 -14.24 -22.38
CA ALA A 152 2.20 -15.42 -23.23
C ALA A 152 1.67 -16.68 -22.51
N LYS A 153 1.90 -16.77 -21.19
CA LYS A 153 1.41 -17.90 -20.38
C LYS A 153 -0.11 -17.82 -20.11
N TYR A 154 -0.67 -16.61 -20.05
CA TYR A 154 -2.09 -16.38 -19.73
C TYR A 154 -2.78 -15.51 -20.79
N PRO A 155 -2.90 -15.99 -22.04
CA PRO A 155 -3.51 -15.22 -23.13
C PRO A 155 -5.01 -14.93 -22.90
N GLU A 156 -5.72 -15.79 -22.18
CA GLU A 156 -7.12 -15.61 -21.81
C GLU A 156 -7.36 -14.41 -20.88
N SER A 157 -6.36 -13.97 -20.12
CA SER A 157 -6.45 -12.79 -19.27
C SER A 157 -6.73 -11.50 -20.05
N GLN A 158 -6.42 -11.50 -21.36
CA GLN A 158 -6.63 -10.36 -22.24
C GLN A 158 -8.09 -10.22 -22.71
N VAL A 159 -8.89 -11.26 -22.54
CA VAL A 159 -10.28 -11.35 -23.01
C VAL A 159 -11.29 -11.07 -21.89
N ALA A 160 -10.94 -11.39 -20.68
CA ALA A 160 -11.86 -11.36 -19.52
C ALA A 160 -11.92 -9.98 -18.87
N ASN A 161 -12.39 -8.99 -19.60
CA ASN A 161 -12.94 -7.80 -18.97
C ASN A 161 -14.46 -7.97 -18.88
N ASP A 162 -14.92 -8.62 -17.82
CA ASP A 162 -16.28 -8.42 -17.34
C ASP A 162 -16.40 -6.96 -16.91
N MET A 163 -16.67 -6.11 -17.90
CA MET A 163 -16.86 -4.67 -17.71
C MET A 163 -18.20 -4.43 -17.03
N GLN A 164 -18.20 -4.55 -15.70
CA GLN A 164 -19.28 -3.96 -14.94
C GLN A 164 -19.13 -2.43 -15.05
N ARG A 165 -20.16 -1.74 -15.45
CA ARG A 165 -20.12 -0.28 -15.60
C ARG A 165 -19.99 0.38 -14.24
N PRO A 166 -19.14 1.42 -14.08
CA PRO A 166 -19.04 2.13 -12.83
C PRO A 166 -20.40 2.76 -12.49
N VAL A 167 -20.84 2.54 -11.26
CA VAL A 167 -21.84 3.41 -10.68
C VAL A 167 -21.13 4.74 -10.45
N VAL A 168 -21.57 5.79 -11.11
CA VAL A 168 -21.04 7.13 -10.91
C VAL A 168 -21.37 7.52 -9.46
N GLN A 169 -20.40 7.38 -8.57
CA GLN A 169 -20.47 7.92 -7.23
C GLN A 169 -19.86 9.30 -7.24
N THR A 170 -20.54 10.27 -6.66
CA THR A 170 -19.93 11.56 -6.35
C THR A 170 -19.00 11.37 -5.17
N PHE A 171 -17.70 11.61 -5.39
CA PHE A 171 -16.70 11.55 -4.34
C PHE A 171 -16.29 12.95 -3.93
N GLU A 172 -15.95 13.11 -2.67
CA GLU A 172 -15.23 14.30 -2.22
C GLU A 172 -13.83 14.30 -2.85
N GLU A 173 -13.38 15.45 -3.34
CA GLU A 173 -12.04 15.64 -3.89
C GLU A 173 -10.98 15.41 -2.81
N THR A 174 -11.26 15.88 -1.58
CA THR A 174 -10.39 15.71 -0.43
C THR A 174 -11.02 14.70 0.54
N PRO A 175 -10.43 13.49 0.68
CA PRO A 175 -10.96 12.48 1.57
C PRO A 175 -10.88 12.92 3.03
N THR A 176 -11.80 12.44 3.86
CA THR A 176 -11.66 12.47 5.31
C THR A 176 -10.79 11.31 5.78
N CYS A 177 -10.04 11.55 6.84
CA CYS A 177 -9.20 10.54 7.46
C CYS A 177 -9.74 10.11 8.81
N CYS A 178 -9.66 8.82 9.11
CA CYS A 178 -9.84 8.34 10.46
C CYS A 178 -8.82 7.24 10.81
N ARG A 179 -8.66 7.00 12.10
CA ARG A 179 -7.75 5.98 12.63
C ARG A 179 -8.46 5.13 13.68
N ILE A 180 -8.31 3.82 13.53
CA ILE A 180 -8.80 2.84 14.49
C ILE A 180 -7.62 2.07 15.03
N ARG A 181 -7.58 1.90 16.36
CA ARG A 181 -6.58 1.04 17.03
C ARG A 181 -7.30 0.01 17.88
N LEU A 182 -6.93 -1.25 17.72
CA LEU A 182 -7.57 -2.36 18.42
C LEU A 182 -6.54 -3.36 18.97
N GLU A 183 -6.92 -4.06 20.02
CA GLU A 183 -6.11 -5.14 20.56
C GLU A 183 -6.07 -6.31 19.60
N LYS A 184 -4.86 -6.70 19.16
CA LYS A 184 -4.65 -7.85 18.25
C LYS A 184 -5.16 -9.16 18.84
N ALA A 185 -5.04 -9.35 20.16
CA ALA A 185 -5.49 -10.57 20.85
C ALA A 185 -6.98 -10.82 20.63
N GLY A 186 -7.83 -9.79 20.78
CA GLY A 186 -9.27 -9.92 20.56
C GLY A 186 -9.63 -10.34 19.12
N LEU A 187 -8.89 -9.84 18.12
CA LEU A 187 -9.08 -10.29 16.73
C LEU A 187 -8.65 -11.75 16.53
N VAL A 188 -7.55 -12.18 17.17
CA VAL A 188 -7.11 -13.59 17.12
C VAL A 188 -8.14 -14.50 17.76
N ASP A 189 -8.71 -14.13 18.91
CA ASP A 189 -9.75 -14.90 19.58
C ASP A 189 -11.04 -14.99 18.75
N ALA A 190 -11.44 -13.90 18.09
CA ALA A 190 -12.57 -13.90 17.16
C ALA A 190 -12.31 -14.82 15.97
N ALA A 191 -11.11 -14.81 15.43
CA ALA A 191 -10.69 -15.69 14.33
C ALA A 191 -10.73 -17.17 14.73
N LEU A 192 -10.28 -17.49 15.94
CA LEU A 192 -10.37 -18.85 16.48
C LEU A 192 -11.83 -19.31 16.62
N ARG A 193 -12.74 -18.45 17.10
CA ARG A 193 -14.18 -18.76 17.16
C ARG A 193 -14.79 -19.00 15.78
N CYS A 194 -14.34 -18.26 14.75
CA CYS A 194 -14.80 -18.43 13.36
C CYS A 194 -14.10 -19.61 12.64
N GLY A 195 -13.03 -20.19 13.19
CA GLY A 195 -12.28 -21.28 12.55
C GLY A 195 -11.48 -20.83 11.31
N VAL A 196 -11.11 -19.54 11.21
CA VAL A 196 -10.38 -18.95 10.07
C VAL A 196 -9.16 -18.15 10.52
N LYS A 197 -8.39 -17.62 9.56
CA LYS A 197 -7.23 -16.77 9.88
C LYS A 197 -7.65 -15.39 10.38
N PRO A 198 -6.84 -14.71 11.21
CA PRO A 198 -7.14 -13.35 11.70
C PRO A 198 -7.40 -12.33 10.59
N PHE A 199 -6.68 -12.40 9.47
CA PHE A 199 -6.92 -11.49 8.34
C PHE A 199 -8.28 -11.73 7.69
N SER A 200 -8.73 -12.98 7.55
CA SER A 200 -10.06 -13.30 7.01
C SER A 200 -11.18 -12.76 7.92
N THR A 201 -10.99 -12.83 9.24
CA THR A 201 -11.92 -12.25 10.22
C THR A 201 -11.91 -10.73 10.16
N LEU A 202 -10.74 -10.11 10.07
CA LEU A 202 -10.61 -8.66 9.89
C LEU A 202 -11.39 -8.20 8.64
N MET A 203 -11.17 -8.87 7.51
CA MET A 203 -11.89 -8.59 6.26
C MET A 203 -13.40 -8.71 6.39
N ALA A 204 -13.88 -9.76 7.07
CA ALA A 204 -15.31 -9.95 7.32
C ALA A 204 -15.90 -8.81 8.18
N LEU A 205 -15.20 -8.38 9.21
CA LEU A 205 -15.58 -7.24 10.05
C LEU A 205 -15.60 -5.92 9.26
N LEU A 206 -14.61 -5.70 8.41
CA LEU A 206 -14.59 -4.53 7.51
C LEU A 206 -15.77 -4.57 6.52
N CYS A 207 -16.10 -5.74 5.94
CA CYS A 207 -17.28 -5.88 5.08
C CYS A 207 -18.57 -5.54 5.84
N LYS A 208 -18.74 -6.03 7.08
CA LYS A 208 -19.92 -5.71 7.91
C LYS A 208 -19.98 -4.21 8.24
N ALA A 209 -18.88 -3.60 8.61
CA ALA A 209 -18.81 -2.17 8.91
C ALA A 209 -19.12 -1.30 7.68
N VAL A 210 -18.51 -1.59 6.53
CA VAL A 210 -18.73 -0.86 5.27
C VAL A 210 -20.18 -1.06 4.78
N ARG A 211 -20.71 -2.27 4.86
CA ARG A 211 -22.11 -2.56 4.54
C ARG A 211 -23.07 -1.68 5.37
N ALA A 212 -22.86 -1.65 6.67
CA ALA A 212 -23.71 -0.87 7.58
C ALA A 212 -23.56 0.65 7.33
N TYR A 213 -22.32 1.11 7.10
CA TYR A 213 -22.03 2.52 6.83
C TYR A 213 -22.63 2.99 5.50
N LEU A 214 -22.55 2.19 4.44
CA LEU A 214 -23.07 2.54 3.12
C LEU A 214 -24.55 2.22 2.94
N ASP A 215 -25.16 1.48 3.88
CA ASP A 215 -26.55 1.01 3.83
C ASP A 215 -26.85 0.22 2.55
N LYS A 216 -26.12 -0.86 2.34
CA LYS A 216 -26.20 -1.72 1.15
C LYS A 216 -26.47 -3.17 1.54
N ASP A 217 -26.99 -3.97 0.60
CA ASP A 217 -27.17 -5.43 0.77
C ASP A 217 -26.04 -6.25 0.14
N GLU A 218 -25.02 -5.58 -0.37
CA GLU A 218 -23.81 -6.17 -0.93
C GLU A 218 -22.63 -5.22 -0.77
N VAL A 219 -21.43 -5.78 -0.71
CA VAL A 219 -20.19 -5.02 -0.62
C VAL A 219 -19.23 -5.48 -1.72
N LEU A 220 -18.70 -4.54 -2.47
CA LEU A 220 -17.59 -4.76 -3.40
C LEU A 220 -16.28 -4.39 -2.70
N TYR A 221 -15.50 -5.40 -2.29
CA TYR A 221 -14.22 -5.16 -1.67
C TYR A 221 -13.05 -5.54 -2.57
N SER A 222 -11.94 -4.88 -2.37
CA SER A 222 -10.66 -5.19 -3.01
C SER A 222 -9.58 -5.38 -1.95
N TYR A 223 -8.62 -6.24 -2.23
CA TYR A 223 -7.45 -6.43 -1.38
C TYR A 223 -6.20 -6.67 -2.21
N SER A 224 -5.07 -6.24 -1.67
CA SER A 224 -3.76 -6.40 -2.29
C SER A 224 -3.01 -7.57 -1.69
N THR A 225 -2.30 -8.32 -2.53
CA THR A 225 -1.45 -9.44 -2.13
C THR A 225 -0.05 -9.26 -2.69
N ASP A 226 0.95 -9.66 -1.91
CA ASP A 226 2.32 -9.73 -2.39
C ASP A 226 2.48 -10.90 -3.37
N ALA A 227 3.03 -10.62 -4.54
CA ALA A 227 3.24 -11.58 -5.60
C ALA A 227 4.72 -11.94 -5.82
N ARG A 228 5.64 -11.48 -4.95
CA ARG A 228 7.10 -11.72 -5.10
C ARG A 228 7.44 -13.18 -5.28
N ASP A 229 6.87 -14.05 -4.45
CA ASP A 229 7.09 -15.50 -4.55
C ASP A 229 6.60 -16.07 -5.88
N ALA A 230 5.42 -15.64 -6.34
CA ALA A 230 4.85 -16.07 -7.61
C ALA A 230 5.66 -15.58 -8.81
N LEU A 231 6.29 -14.41 -8.70
CA LEU A 231 7.16 -13.81 -9.72
C LEU A 231 8.60 -14.36 -9.69
N GLY A 232 8.96 -15.17 -8.69
CA GLY A 232 10.34 -15.64 -8.51
C GLY A 232 11.32 -14.54 -8.11
N ALA A 233 10.84 -13.46 -7.49
CA ALA A 233 11.61 -12.28 -7.12
C ALA A 233 11.40 -11.92 -5.63
N PRO A 234 11.81 -12.80 -4.69
CA PRO A 234 11.53 -12.62 -3.26
C PRO A 234 12.16 -11.35 -2.66
N ASN A 235 13.25 -10.86 -3.22
CA ASN A 235 13.95 -9.64 -2.78
C ASN A 235 13.63 -8.41 -3.65
N ALA A 236 12.60 -8.47 -4.50
CA ALA A 236 12.23 -7.34 -5.34
C ALA A 236 11.90 -6.11 -4.51
N LEU A 237 12.51 -4.97 -4.86
CA LEU A 237 12.24 -3.66 -4.25
C LEU A 237 11.18 -2.87 -5.05
N TYR A 238 10.91 -3.26 -6.29
CA TYR A 238 9.86 -2.69 -7.14
C TYR A 238 8.47 -3.25 -6.78
N ASN A 239 7.42 -2.72 -7.44
CA ASN A 239 6.05 -3.16 -7.21
C ASN A 239 5.80 -4.61 -7.62
N CYS A 240 5.31 -5.42 -6.69
CA CYS A 240 4.96 -6.82 -6.88
C CYS A 240 3.57 -7.12 -6.32
N VAL A 241 2.59 -6.28 -6.64
CA VAL A 241 1.23 -6.37 -6.09
C VAL A 241 0.29 -7.01 -7.09
N ALA A 242 -0.46 -8.03 -6.65
CA ALA A 242 -1.65 -8.52 -7.31
C ALA A 242 -2.88 -8.13 -6.48
N SER A 243 -3.82 -7.39 -7.08
CA SER A 243 -5.04 -6.94 -6.40
C SER A 243 -6.23 -7.72 -6.88
N PHE A 244 -7.05 -8.22 -5.97
CA PHE A 244 -8.25 -8.98 -6.23
C PHE A 244 -9.48 -8.19 -5.80
N GLN A 245 -10.59 -8.40 -6.49
CA GLN A 245 -11.89 -7.82 -6.13
C GLN A 245 -12.92 -8.92 -5.98
N ARG A 246 -13.84 -8.72 -5.05
CA ARG A 246 -14.97 -9.58 -4.86
C ARG A 246 -16.22 -8.82 -4.46
N LYS A 247 -17.34 -9.20 -5.07
CA LYS A 247 -18.67 -8.80 -4.68
C LYS A 247 -19.22 -9.81 -3.68
N LEU A 248 -19.60 -9.33 -2.51
CA LEU A 248 -20.12 -10.14 -1.41
C LEU A 248 -21.56 -9.69 -1.08
N PRO A 249 -22.58 -10.49 -1.40
CA PRO A 249 -23.92 -10.29 -0.83
C PRO A 249 -23.85 -10.42 0.69
N LEU A 250 -24.40 -9.46 1.41
CA LEU A 250 -24.26 -9.39 2.86
C LEU A 250 -25.48 -8.75 3.52
N THR A 251 -26.23 -9.54 4.26
CA THR A 251 -27.37 -9.05 5.05
C THR A 251 -26.92 -8.44 6.39
N ALA A 252 -27.77 -7.65 7.00
CA ALA A 252 -27.44 -6.97 8.27
C ALA A 252 -27.19 -7.95 9.43
N ASP A 253 -27.91 -9.04 9.45
CA ASP A 253 -27.92 -10.07 10.49
C ASP A 253 -26.96 -11.25 10.20
N ALA A 254 -26.22 -11.21 9.08
CA ALA A 254 -25.28 -12.29 8.73
C ALA A 254 -24.27 -12.55 9.86
N PRO A 255 -24.17 -13.80 10.37
CA PRO A 255 -23.22 -14.14 11.42
C PRO A 255 -21.78 -13.93 10.97
N LEU A 256 -20.94 -13.38 11.87
CA LEU A 256 -19.52 -13.14 11.53
C LEU A 256 -18.81 -14.40 11.03
N ALA A 257 -19.07 -15.55 11.65
CA ALA A 257 -18.43 -16.81 11.28
C ALA A 257 -18.75 -17.21 9.82
N GLU A 258 -19.98 -17.03 9.37
CA GLU A 258 -20.39 -17.33 7.99
C GLU A 258 -19.66 -16.40 7.00
N VAL A 259 -19.67 -15.10 7.27
CA VAL A 259 -18.98 -14.10 6.43
C VAL A 259 -17.49 -14.38 6.38
N ALA A 260 -16.87 -14.66 7.54
CA ALA A 260 -15.43 -14.91 7.65
C ALA A 260 -15.01 -16.19 6.92
N VAL A 261 -15.80 -17.25 6.96
CA VAL A 261 -15.55 -18.50 6.21
C VAL A 261 -15.64 -18.24 4.70
N GLY A 262 -16.63 -17.47 4.24
CA GLY A 262 -16.76 -17.09 2.83
C GLY A 262 -15.57 -16.26 2.32
N VAL A 263 -15.14 -15.28 3.11
CA VAL A 263 -13.96 -14.46 2.82
C VAL A 263 -12.68 -15.31 2.84
N ASP A 264 -12.51 -16.20 3.80
CA ASP A 264 -11.33 -17.07 3.90
C ASP A 264 -11.21 -18.03 2.70
N ALA A 265 -12.33 -18.54 2.22
CA ALA A 265 -12.38 -19.37 1.01
C ALA A 265 -11.95 -18.58 -0.23
N ASP A 266 -12.42 -17.34 -0.38
CA ASP A 266 -12.01 -16.44 -1.46
C ASP A 266 -10.51 -16.12 -1.41
N LEU A 267 -10.01 -15.73 -0.24
CA LEU A 267 -8.58 -15.44 -0.06
C LEU A 267 -7.73 -16.66 -0.42
N LYS A 268 -8.09 -17.86 0.06
CA LYS A 268 -7.36 -19.10 -0.24
C LYS A 268 -7.35 -19.42 -1.74
N ALA A 269 -8.47 -19.21 -2.43
CA ALA A 269 -8.57 -19.44 -3.88
C ALA A 269 -7.65 -18.51 -4.67
N ASN A 270 -7.40 -17.28 -4.20
CA ASN A 270 -6.62 -16.27 -4.91
C ASN A 270 -5.14 -16.20 -4.49
N LEU A 271 -4.72 -16.90 -3.42
CA LEU A 271 -3.33 -16.83 -2.93
C LEU A 271 -2.36 -17.76 -3.66
N SER A 272 -2.83 -18.64 -4.56
CA SER A 272 -1.92 -19.49 -5.34
C SER A 272 -1.04 -18.66 -6.28
N ALA A 273 0.17 -19.14 -6.55
CA ALA A 273 1.09 -18.47 -7.48
C ALA A 273 0.46 -18.29 -8.87
N GLU A 274 -0.25 -19.31 -9.35
CA GLU A 274 -0.92 -19.26 -10.65
C GLU A 274 -1.99 -18.17 -10.71
N ARG A 275 -2.85 -18.05 -9.67
CA ARG A 275 -3.88 -17.00 -9.61
C ARG A 275 -3.28 -15.61 -9.53
N LYS A 276 -2.19 -15.43 -8.77
CA LYS A 276 -1.48 -14.15 -8.69
C LYS A 276 -0.90 -13.75 -10.05
N LEU A 277 -0.25 -14.68 -10.76
CA LEU A 277 0.31 -14.41 -12.10
C LEU A 277 -0.79 -14.11 -13.11
N PHE A 278 -1.88 -14.89 -13.12
CA PHE A 278 -3.04 -14.61 -13.94
C PHE A 278 -3.60 -13.21 -13.68
N ARG A 279 -3.73 -12.82 -12.40
CA ARG A 279 -4.22 -11.49 -12.03
C ARG A 279 -3.27 -10.37 -12.45
N ILE A 280 -1.97 -10.58 -12.38
CA ILE A 280 -0.98 -9.65 -12.92
C ILE A 280 -1.15 -9.51 -14.43
N ALA A 281 -1.35 -10.61 -15.16
CA ALA A 281 -1.62 -10.56 -16.60
C ALA A 281 -2.88 -9.73 -16.92
N GLU A 282 -3.97 -9.93 -16.18
CA GLU A 282 -5.20 -9.13 -16.34
C GLU A 282 -4.95 -7.63 -16.08
N GLN A 283 -4.32 -7.29 -14.98
CA GLN A 283 -4.08 -5.91 -14.58
C GLN A 283 -3.09 -5.20 -15.50
N MET A 284 -2.01 -5.87 -15.86
CA MET A 284 -0.91 -5.25 -16.58
C MET A 284 -1.01 -5.40 -18.10
N GLY A 285 -1.87 -6.25 -18.61
CA GLY A 285 -2.01 -6.45 -20.07
C GLY A 285 -2.49 -5.19 -20.80
N TRP A 286 -3.44 -4.44 -20.25
CA TRP A 286 -3.85 -3.16 -20.81
C TRP A 286 -2.75 -2.10 -20.67
N VAL A 287 -2.12 -2.03 -19.49
CA VAL A 287 -1.02 -1.11 -19.20
C VAL A 287 0.13 -1.34 -20.18
N TYR A 288 0.46 -2.60 -20.45
CA TYR A 288 1.48 -2.99 -21.42
C TYR A 288 1.15 -2.50 -22.83
N ARG A 289 -0.08 -2.68 -23.29
CA ARG A 289 -0.52 -2.16 -24.60
C ARG A 289 -0.38 -0.64 -24.71
N VAL A 290 -0.73 0.10 -23.66
CA VAL A 290 -0.54 1.56 -23.62
C VAL A 290 0.96 1.92 -23.62
N TYR A 291 1.76 1.21 -22.83
CA TYR A 291 3.20 1.43 -22.74
C TYR A 291 3.92 1.25 -24.08
N GLN A 292 3.54 0.25 -24.86
CA GLN A 292 4.11 -0.06 -26.18
C GLN A 292 3.74 0.98 -27.26
N GLN A 293 2.76 1.84 -27.06
CA GLN A 293 2.39 2.84 -28.05
C GLN A 293 3.55 3.79 -28.36
N LYS A 294 3.80 4.06 -29.65
CA LYS A 294 4.79 5.03 -30.11
C LYS A 294 4.26 6.49 -29.98
N ALA A 295 3.78 6.83 -28.79
CA ALA A 295 3.15 8.12 -28.50
C ALA A 295 3.91 8.87 -27.40
N SER A 296 3.67 10.17 -27.27
CA SER A 296 4.21 10.97 -26.16
C SER A 296 3.62 10.54 -24.82
N LEU A 297 4.32 10.88 -23.72
CA LEU A 297 3.84 10.59 -22.37
C LEU A 297 2.42 11.14 -22.14
N SER A 298 2.16 12.37 -22.56
CA SER A 298 0.83 12.99 -22.37
C SER A 298 -0.29 12.23 -23.08
N ILE A 299 -0.01 11.70 -24.28
CA ILE A 299 -0.97 10.86 -25.01
C ILE A 299 -1.17 9.54 -24.29
N LYS A 300 -0.09 8.88 -23.84
CA LYS A 300 -0.18 7.63 -23.07
C LYS A 300 -0.98 7.81 -21.79
N LYS A 301 -0.74 8.89 -21.03
CA LYS A 301 -1.52 9.22 -19.83
C LYS A 301 -3.00 9.35 -20.15
N ARG A 302 -3.38 10.11 -21.20
CA ARG A 302 -4.79 10.25 -21.60
C ARG A 302 -5.44 8.94 -22.01
N ILE A 303 -4.75 8.11 -22.79
CA ILE A 303 -5.26 6.79 -23.20
C ILE A 303 -5.49 5.92 -21.96
N PHE A 304 -4.53 5.92 -21.03
CA PHE A 304 -4.61 5.14 -19.80
C PHE A 304 -5.77 5.62 -18.92
N GLN A 305 -5.88 6.92 -18.66
CA GLN A 305 -6.96 7.52 -17.87
C GLN A 305 -8.35 7.25 -18.47
N MET A 306 -8.47 7.36 -19.79
CA MET A 306 -9.72 7.00 -20.48
C MET A 306 -10.05 5.51 -20.33
N GLY A 307 -9.06 4.64 -20.39
CA GLY A 307 -9.24 3.20 -20.13
C GLY A 307 -9.66 2.93 -18.70
N GLU A 308 -9.04 3.57 -17.70
CA GLU A 308 -9.45 3.48 -16.29
C GLU A 308 -10.87 4.00 -16.09
N TYR A 309 -11.25 5.11 -16.70
CA TYR A 309 -12.61 5.65 -16.64
C TYR A 309 -13.66 4.68 -17.22
N ILE A 310 -13.34 4.00 -18.30
CA ILE A 310 -14.25 3.05 -18.98
C ILE A 310 -14.33 1.72 -18.22
N SER A 311 -13.20 1.22 -17.72
CA SER A 311 -13.08 -0.08 -17.06
C SER A 311 -13.04 0.00 -15.53
N GLY A 312 -12.96 1.23 -15.01
CA GLY A 312 -12.73 1.47 -13.59
C GLY A 312 -13.91 1.08 -12.72
N PHE A 313 -13.61 0.26 -11.74
CA PHE A 313 -14.49 -0.02 -10.61
C PHE A 313 -13.96 0.70 -9.41
N PRO A 314 -14.66 1.67 -8.87
CA PRO A 314 -14.46 1.95 -7.47
C PRO A 314 -15.05 0.78 -6.68
N ALA A 315 -14.21 -0.05 -6.08
CA ALA A 315 -14.64 -0.88 -4.98
C ALA A 315 -15.28 0.01 -3.89
N ASP A 316 -16.19 -0.54 -3.09
CA ASP A 316 -16.68 0.17 -1.91
C ASP A 316 -15.52 0.45 -0.97
N PHE A 317 -14.64 -0.55 -0.81
CA PHE A 317 -13.36 -0.34 -0.13
C PHE A 317 -12.25 -1.21 -0.69
N TRP A 318 -11.02 -0.77 -0.49
CA TRP A 318 -9.85 -1.62 -0.62
C TRP A 318 -9.10 -1.70 0.69
N VAL A 319 -8.41 -2.81 0.91
CA VAL A 319 -7.58 -3.02 2.09
C VAL A 319 -6.21 -3.55 1.71
N SER A 320 -5.21 -3.02 2.41
CA SER A 320 -3.86 -3.57 2.44
C SER A 320 -3.48 -3.89 3.89
N TYR A 321 -2.80 -5.00 4.10
CA TYR A 321 -2.32 -5.43 5.42
C TYR A 321 -0.82 -5.69 5.38
N LEU A 322 -0.06 -4.72 5.85
CA LEU A 322 1.40 -4.82 5.91
C LEU A 322 1.88 -5.68 7.09
N GLY A 323 1.11 -5.75 8.17
CA GLY A 323 1.53 -6.39 9.41
C GLY A 323 2.57 -5.58 10.17
N ASP A 324 3.53 -6.26 10.80
CA ASP A 324 4.67 -5.64 11.46
C ASP A 324 5.86 -5.60 10.49
N PRO A 325 6.25 -4.42 9.98
CA PRO A 325 7.32 -4.32 8.98
C PRO A 325 8.71 -4.56 9.56
N PHE A 326 8.87 -4.53 10.88
CA PHE A 326 10.16 -4.68 11.56
C PHE A 326 10.43 -6.14 11.97
N ALA A 327 9.39 -6.90 12.25
CA ALA A 327 9.50 -8.27 12.77
C ALA A 327 10.37 -9.21 11.90
N PRO A 328 10.31 -9.16 10.55
CA PRO A 328 11.09 -10.08 9.72
C PRO A 328 12.61 -9.81 9.75
N SER A 329 13.03 -8.56 9.95
CA SER A 329 14.43 -8.18 9.75
C SER A 329 15.10 -7.56 10.97
N SER A 330 14.35 -6.95 11.88
CA SER A 330 14.92 -6.22 13.01
C SER A 330 13.92 -6.07 14.17
N PRO A 331 13.51 -7.16 14.84
CA PRO A 331 12.55 -7.08 15.93
C PRO A 331 13.06 -6.22 17.11
N GLU A 332 14.38 -6.13 17.32
CA GLU A 332 14.99 -5.32 18.38
C GLU A 332 14.80 -3.82 18.13
N LEU A 333 14.65 -3.40 16.88
CA LEU A 333 14.41 -1.99 16.52
C LEU A 333 13.11 -1.47 17.13
N THR A 334 12.11 -2.33 17.31
CA THR A 334 10.81 -1.96 17.90
C THR A 334 10.91 -1.42 19.32
N ARG A 335 12.04 -1.67 20.03
CA ARG A 335 12.30 -1.08 21.35
C ARG A 335 12.40 0.45 21.32
N TYR A 336 12.70 1.04 20.18
CA TYR A 336 12.85 2.49 19.98
C TYR A 336 11.63 3.11 19.30
N ILE A 337 10.68 2.31 18.87
CA ILE A 337 9.47 2.71 18.14
C ILE A 337 8.27 2.63 19.09
N GLU A 338 7.47 3.68 19.13
CA GLU A 338 6.23 3.77 19.91
C GLU A 338 5.01 3.36 19.08
N ASP A 339 4.95 3.83 17.80
CA ASP A 339 3.82 3.59 16.91
C ASP A 339 4.26 3.54 15.43
N PHE A 340 3.48 2.85 14.62
CA PHE A 340 3.68 2.76 13.17
C PHE A 340 2.34 2.82 12.44
N GLN A 341 2.26 3.73 11.47
CA GLN A 341 1.08 3.95 10.65
C GLN A 341 1.46 4.02 9.18
N THR A 342 0.52 3.70 8.30
CA THR A 342 0.68 3.84 6.86
C THR A 342 -0.52 4.57 6.25
N TRP A 343 -0.25 5.50 5.35
CA TRP A 343 -1.23 6.33 4.69
C TRP A 343 -1.03 6.28 3.19
N VAL A 344 -2.01 5.67 2.50
CA VAL A 344 -2.02 5.53 1.04
C VAL A 344 -3.28 6.18 0.49
N PRO A 345 -3.24 6.88 -0.65
CA PRO A 345 -4.45 7.43 -1.28
C PRO A 345 -5.49 6.35 -1.55
N ALA A 346 -6.77 6.68 -1.38
CA ALA A 346 -7.89 5.78 -1.69
C ALA A 346 -8.16 5.71 -3.20
N ASP A 347 -7.16 5.24 -3.96
CA ASP A 347 -7.29 5.10 -5.41
C ASP A 347 -8.04 3.82 -5.78
N GLY A 348 -9.01 3.94 -6.70
CA GLY A 348 -9.79 2.79 -7.16
C GLY A 348 -10.83 2.27 -6.16
N ALA A 349 -11.11 3.01 -5.06
CA ALA A 349 -12.16 2.69 -4.11
C ALA A 349 -12.75 3.94 -3.47
N SER A 350 -13.94 3.81 -2.87
CA SER A 350 -14.56 4.88 -2.07
C SER A 350 -13.85 5.04 -0.72
N ILE A 351 -13.37 3.94 -0.14
CA ILE A 351 -12.71 3.88 1.15
C ILE A 351 -11.42 3.08 1.02
N GLY A 352 -10.29 3.67 1.40
CA GLY A 352 -8.99 3.01 1.46
C GLY A 352 -8.63 2.69 2.91
N LEU A 353 -8.24 1.43 3.19
CA LEU A 353 -7.84 0.99 4.52
C LEU A 353 -6.45 0.37 4.49
N GLU A 354 -5.55 0.96 5.27
CA GLU A 354 -4.21 0.44 5.50
C GLU A 354 -4.08 -0.11 6.91
N CYS A 355 -3.71 -1.37 7.01
CA CYS A 355 -3.63 -2.07 8.29
C CYS A 355 -2.19 -2.43 8.64
N THR A 356 -1.76 -2.05 9.84
CA THR A 356 -0.46 -2.40 10.41
C THR A 356 -0.62 -3.10 11.75
N SER A 357 0.45 -3.71 12.24
CA SER A 357 0.46 -4.35 13.56
C SER A 357 1.79 -4.07 14.24
N LEU A 358 1.77 -3.45 15.42
CA LEU A 358 2.94 -3.23 16.25
C LEU A 358 2.57 -3.34 17.73
N HIS A 359 3.44 -3.93 18.56
CA HIS A 359 3.25 -4.05 20.00
C HIS A 359 1.90 -4.66 20.44
N GLY A 360 1.38 -5.63 19.66
CA GLY A 360 0.08 -6.25 19.97
C GLY A 360 -1.14 -5.38 19.63
N ILE A 361 -0.95 -4.27 18.96
CA ILE A 361 -1.99 -3.37 18.47
C ILE A 361 -2.09 -3.49 16.96
N ILE A 362 -3.31 -3.54 16.44
CA ILE A 362 -3.59 -3.34 15.02
C ILE A 362 -4.05 -1.90 14.84
N THR A 363 -3.39 -1.18 13.95
CA THR A 363 -3.76 0.17 13.54
C THR A 363 -4.32 0.13 12.14
N ILE A 364 -5.51 0.70 11.94
CA ILE A 364 -6.19 0.84 10.66
C ILE A 364 -6.26 2.33 10.35
N CYS A 365 -5.54 2.76 9.33
CA CYS A 365 -5.59 4.11 8.79
C CYS A 365 -6.54 4.14 7.61
N VAL A 366 -7.48 5.07 7.61
CA VAL A 366 -8.56 5.13 6.63
C VAL A 366 -8.55 6.46 5.91
N LYS A 367 -8.68 6.40 4.58
CA LYS A 367 -9.03 7.54 3.73
C LYS A 367 -10.40 7.28 3.11
N ASN A 368 -11.37 8.12 3.43
CA ASN A 368 -12.77 7.97 3.06
C ASN A 368 -13.20 9.12 2.15
N LYS A 369 -13.59 8.81 0.93
CA LYS A 369 -14.13 9.76 -0.08
C LYS A 369 -15.65 9.87 -0.04
N VAL A 370 -16.32 9.05 0.77
CA VAL A 370 -17.78 9.12 0.90
C VAL A 370 -18.17 10.35 1.71
N PRO A 371 -19.02 11.25 1.20
CA PRO A 371 -19.41 12.48 1.88
C PRO A 371 -20.41 12.22 3.01
N ARG A 372 -20.00 11.38 3.95
CA ARG A 372 -20.82 10.97 5.10
C ARG A 372 -19.92 10.79 6.32
N PRO A 373 -20.24 11.39 7.47
CA PRO A 373 -19.49 11.20 8.72
C PRO A 373 -19.80 9.84 9.37
N GLY A 374 -19.01 9.49 10.39
CA GLY A 374 -19.31 8.37 11.29
C GLY A 374 -18.73 7.03 10.85
N PHE A 375 -17.77 6.99 9.92
CA PHE A 375 -17.16 5.72 9.53
C PHE A 375 -16.29 5.12 10.64
N ALA A 376 -15.57 5.94 11.41
CA ALA A 376 -14.82 5.47 12.57
C ALA A 376 -15.72 4.79 13.60
N GLU A 377 -16.92 5.35 13.84
CA GLU A 377 -17.88 4.76 14.77
C GLU A 377 -18.51 3.46 14.21
N ALA A 378 -18.76 3.39 12.91
CA ALA A 378 -19.23 2.15 12.27
C ALA A 378 -18.20 1.01 12.40
N LEU A 379 -16.91 1.33 12.25
CA LEU A 379 -15.82 0.38 12.49
C LEU A 379 -15.76 -0.03 13.97
N ARG A 380 -15.81 0.93 14.90
CA ARG A 380 -15.85 0.64 16.34
C ARG A 380 -16.97 -0.32 16.68
N ALA A 381 -18.18 0.01 16.27
CA ALA A 381 -19.37 -0.81 16.56
C ALA A 381 -19.22 -2.24 16.03
N ALA A 382 -18.69 -2.42 14.82
CA ALA A 382 -18.48 -3.74 14.25
C ALA A 382 -17.45 -4.58 15.02
N PHE A 383 -16.38 -3.98 15.52
CA PHE A 383 -15.36 -4.68 16.31
C PHE A 383 -15.87 -4.99 17.73
N GLU A 384 -16.47 -4.02 18.41
CA GLU A 384 -16.97 -4.19 19.79
C GLU A 384 -18.12 -5.19 19.89
N ALA A 385 -18.98 -5.27 18.86
CA ALA A 385 -20.05 -6.27 18.79
C ALA A 385 -19.52 -7.72 18.84
N GLU A 386 -18.30 -7.94 18.41
CA GLU A 386 -17.63 -9.25 18.44
C GLU A 386 -16.65 -9.41 19.62
N GLY A 387 -16.70 -8.48 20.57
CA GLY A 387 -15.87 -8.50 21.79
C GLY A 387 -14.42 -8.11 21.55
N ILE A 388 -14.11 -7.45 20.44
CA ILE A 388 -12.77 -6.95 20.15
C ILE A 388 -12.64 -5.56 20.74
N LYS A 389 -11.68 -5.37 21.65
CA LYS A 389 -11.46 -4.10 22.32
C LYS A 389 -10.87 -3.08 21.37
N VAL A 390 -11.61 -2.00 21.14
CA VAL A 390 -11.15 -0.82 20.42
C VAL A 390 -10.49 0.15 21.39
N LEU A 391 -9.20 0.41 21.18
CA LEU A 391 -8.39 1.30 22.00
C LEU A 391 -8.58 2.76 21.60
N GLU A 392 -8.83 2.99 20.31
CA GLU A 392 -9.04 4.31 19.72
C GLU A 392 -9.92 4.20 18.47
N ALA A 393 -10.82 5.16 18.30
CA ALA A 393 -11.52 5.42 17.05
C ALA A 393 -11.61 6.94 16.91
N ALA A 394 -10.79 7.51 16.04
CA ALA A 394 -10.61 8.94 15.90
C ALA A 394 -10.87 9.40 14.47
N GLU A 395 -11.76 10.39 14.31
CA GLU A 395 -11.86 11.16 13.08
C GLU A 395 -10.74 12.22 13.09
N LEU A 396 -9.92 12.25 12.03
CA LEU A 396 -8.74 13.11 11.94
C LEU A 396 -8.98 14.33 11.02
N GLY A 397 -10.20 14.47 10.50
CA GLY A 397 -10.55 15.56 9.59
C GLY A 397 -10.21 15.27 8.14
N THR A 398 -10.02 16.36 7.36
CA THR A 398 -9.61 16.27 5.96
C THR A 398 -8.15 15.84 5.81
N ASP A 399 -7.83 15.22 4.68
CA ASP A 399 -6.49 14.69 4.41
C ASP A 399 -5.42 15.79 4.37
N ASN A 400 -4.78 15.98 5.51
CA ASN A 400 -3.55 16.76 5.65
C ASN A 400 -2.33 15.84 5.87
N THR A 401 -2.53 14.51 5.78
CA THR A 401 -1.49 13.51 6.02
C THR A 401 -0.83 13.05 4.74
#